data_75dce8c9391b14f791f85215472cbd9d
#
_entry.id   75dce8c9391b14f791f85215472cbd9d
#
_cell.length_a   1.000
_cell.length_b   1.000
_cell.length_c   1.000
_cell.angle_alpha   90.00
_cell.angle_beta   90.00
_cell.angle_gamma   90.00
#
_symmetry.space_group_name_H-M   'P 1'
#
loop_
_entity.id
_entity.type
_entity.pdbx_description
1 polymer ?
#
loop_
_entity_poly.entity_id
_entity_poly.type
_entity_poly.pdbx_seq_one_letter_code
_entity_poly.pdbx_strand_id
1 'polypeptide(L)'
;MEQLPVNVVGWLESLKKQVNDGRKYGVVSHPDSRSLSRSGDVVVKLETAQWNQTAPYNQMLPIIKGQRAYTGCTITAGAIVMRYHKWPNQGTGTIPGYTTSALNLERPAIEWGHTYEWAKMPLVYKTNGYTEEEGKQVARLMLDLGTMIKADYDSGGTGASAYYLATELPVYMGYDKSALYRDRYEYSDAEWQELMKNEIHQRRPVIYSGFNENSGHAFVLDGYTTDSFFSVNWGWGGYCNGYFLLNALVPSGSGAGGNNDHYNFYHSAVTGLMPDQGGDYIESIRL
;
A
#
# COMPACT_ATOMS: atom_id res chain seq x y z
N MET A 1 9.55 34.91 12.91
CA MET A 1 9.74 33.72 12.07
C MET A 1 9.64 32.53 13.00
N GLU A 2 8.57 31.78 12.94
CA GLU A 2 8.42 30.52 13.67
C GLU A 2 9.47 29.52 13.19
N GLN A 3 10.21 28.95 14.12
CA GLN A 3 11.18 27.89 13.79
C GLN A 3 10.38 26.62 13.48
N LEU A 4 10.60 26.06 12.31
CA LEU A 4 10.02 24.76 11.92
C LEU A 4 10.43 23.67 12.92
N PRO A 5 9.55 22.72 13.25
CA PRO A 5 9.89 21.59 14.08
C PRO A 5 11.10 20.82 13.55
N VAL A 6 11.94 20.27 14.44
CA VAL A 6 13.21 19.60 14.10
C VAL A 6 13.03 18.44 13.10
N ASN A 7 11.95 17.71 13.23
CA ASN A 7 11.58 16.64 12.29
C ASN A 7 11.24 17.15 10.87
N VAL A 8 10.65 18.34 10.76
CA VAL A 8 10.36 19.00 9.47
C VAL A 8 11.66 19.52 8.83
N VAL A 9 12.57 20.05 9.64
CA VAL A 9 13.89 20.49 9.16
C VAL A 9 14.69 19.30 8.65
N GLY A 10 14.77 18.19 9.38
CA GLY A 10 15.43 16.96 8.95
C GLY A 10 14.85 16.38 7.65
N TRP A 11 13.54 16.40 7.52
CA TRP A 11 12.85 16.00 6.30
C TRP A 11 13.19 16.91 5.09
N LEU A 12 13.18 18.22 5.28
CA LEU A 12 13.56 19.20 4.24
C LEU A 12 15.03 19.07 3.82
N GLU A 13 15.94 18.76 4.75
CA GLU A 13 17.35 18.52 4.46
C GLU A 13 17.54 17.22 3.65
N SER A 14 16.82 16.16 4.00
CA SER A 14 16.79 14.92 3.24
C SER A 14 16.28 15.15 1.80
N LEU A 15 15.20 15.90 1.64
CA LEU A 15 14.65 16.31 0.34
C LEU A 15 15.67 17.09 -0.51
N LYS A 16 16.38 18.08 0.10
CA LYS A 16 17.43 18.83 -0.60
C LYS A 16 18.54 17.94 -1.07
N LYS A 17 18.98 16.99 -0.24
CA LYS A 17 20.02 16.03 -0.61
C LYS A 17 19.57 15.17 -1.79
N GLN A 18 18.36 14.61 -1.77
CA GLN A 18 17.82 13.78 -2.84
C GLN A 18 17.69 14.54 -4.16
N VAL A 19 17.21 15.78 -4.13
CA VAL A 19 17.13 16.67 -5.31
C VAL A 19 18.53 16.98 -5.87
N ASN A 20 19.51 17.21 -4.99
CA ASN A 20 20.88 17.47 -5.42
C ASN A 20 21.56 16.21 -5.98
N ASP A 21 21.32 15.05 -5.40
CA ASP A 21 21.82 13.77 -5.90
C ASP A 21 21.16 13.43 -7.26
N GLY A 22 19.87 13.63 -7.41
CA GLY A 22 19.17 13.50 -8.69
C GLY A 22 19.72 14.44 -9.79
N ARG A 23 20.08 15.68 -9.43
CA ARG A 23 20.74 16.62 -10.35
C ARG A 23 22.18 16.25 -10.69
N LYS A 24 22.92 15.68 -9.74
CA LYS A 24 24.33 15.31 -9.89
C LYS A 24 24.51 14.04 -10.73
N TYR A 25 23.61 13.10 -10.63
CA TYR A 25 23.68 11.82 -11.36
C TYR A 25 22.85 11.79 -12.64
N GLY A 26 22.27 12.93 -13.02
CA GLY A 26 21.40 13.10 -14.18
C GLY A 26 20.05 12.40 -13.96
N VAL A 27 18.97 13.15 -14.12
CA VAL A 27 17.66 12.53 -14.33
C VAL A 27 17.80 11.78 -15.65
N VAL A 28 17.95 10.46 -15.57
CA VAL A 28 17.85 9.62 -16.77
C VAL A 28 16.48 9.93 -17.36
N SER A 29 16.46 10.48 -18.56
CA SER A 29 15.24 10.67 -19.33
C SER A 29 14.45 9.37 -19.21
N HIS A 30 13.24 9.42 -18.66
CA HIS A 30 12.44 8.23 -18.39
C HIS A 30 12.36 7.41 -19.66
N PRO A 31 12.84 6.17 -19.70
CA PRO A 31 12.53 5.31 -20.82
C PRO A 31 11.01 5.25 -20.90
N ASP A 32 10.45 5.48 -22.06
CA ASP A 32 9.01 5.35 -22.27
C ASP A 32 8.63 3.93 -21.84
N SER A 33 7.97 3.79 -20.67
CA SER A 33 7.65 2.48 -20.09
C SER A 33 6.81 1.62 -21.06
N ARG A 34 6.18 2.26 -22.04
CA ARG A 34 5.47 1.61 -23.13
C ARG A 34 6.39 0.87 -24.10
N SER A 35 7.69 1.19 -24.10
CA SER A 35 8.70 0.52 -24.94
C SER A 35 9.43 -0.63 -24.22
N LEU A 36 9.30 -0.75 -22.90
CA LEU A 36 9.91 -1.81 -22.12
C LEU A 36 8.95 -3.00 -22.04
N SER A 37 9.07 -3.94 -22.98
CA SER A 37 8.38 -5.22 -22.89
C SER A 37 9.18 -6.18 -22.01
N ARG A 38 8.48 -6.86 -21.09
CA ARG A 38 9.02 -7.99 -20.33
C ARG A 38 9.53 -9.06 -21.30
N SER A 39 10.78 -9.45 -21.18
CA SER A 39 11.37 -10.56 -21.94
C SER A 39 11.67 -11.76 -21.07
N GLY A 40 11.75 -11.59 -19.75
CA GLY A 40 12.07 -12.64 -18.78
C GLY A 40 10.87 -13.51 -18.38
N ASP A 41 11.17 -14.71 -17.92
CA ASP A 41 10.16 -15.62 -17.38
C ASP A 41 9.68 -15.18 -15.99
N VAL A 42 8.41 -15.46 -15.69
CA VAL A 42 7.85 -15.24 -14.35
C VAL A 42 8.48 -16.24 -13.39
N VAL A 43 9.17 -15.74 -12.36
CA VAL A 43 9.74 -16.56 -11.29
C VAL A 43 8.70 -16.84 -10.21
N VAL A 44 8.00 -15.79 -9.75
CA VAL A 44 6.91 -15.90 -8.78
C VAL A 44 5.80 -14.95 -9.19
N LYS A 45 4.55 -15.40 -9.05
CA LYS A 45 3.35 -14.55 -9.08
C LYS A 45 2.39 -15.01 -7.99
N LEU A 46 2.09 -14.12 -7.06
CA LEU A 46 1.12 -14.34 -5.99
C LEU A 46 -0.28 -13.94 -6.48
N GLU A 47 -1.29 -14.69 -6.11
CA GLU A 47 -2.67 -14.38 -6.45
C GLU A 47 -3.24 -13.38 -5.46
N THR A 48 -3.10 -12.09 -5.72
CA THR A 48 -3.65 -11.01 -4.91
C THR A 48 -5.01 -10.52 -5.43
N ALA A 49 -5.83 -10.00 -4.53
CA ALA A 49 -7.17 -9.50 -4.87
C ALA A 49 -7.07 -8.24 -5.75
N GLN A 50 -7.91 -8.15 -6.79
CA GLN A 50 -8.01 -6.99 -7.66
C GLN A 50 -9.06 -6.01 -7.10
N TRP A 51 -8.74 -5.39 -5.98
CA TRP A 51 -9.63 -4.48 -5.27
C TRP A 51 -9.45 -3.02 -5.69
N ASN A 52 -10.43 -2.18 -5.34
CA ASN A 52 -10.52 -0.78 -5.72
C ASN A 52 -10.84 0.08 -4.50
N GLN A 53 -10.98 1.39 -4.70
CA GLN A 53 -11.19 2.38 -3.64
C GLN A 53 -12.63 2.91 -3.56
N THR A 54 -13.49 2.54 -4.49
CA THR A 54 -14.92 2.93 -4.55
C THR A 54 -15.84 1.81 -4.07
N ALA A 55 -17.13 1.87 -4.33
CA ALA A 55 -18.06 0.79 -3.95
C ALA A 55 -17.66 -0.58 -4.57
N PRO A 56 -17.77 -1.68 -3.81
CA PRO A 56 -18.34 -1.78 -2.45
C PRO A 56 -17.37 -1.43 -1.32
N TYR A 57 -16.09 -1.26 -1.59
CA TYR A 57 -15.01 -1.14 -0.60
C TYR A 57 -15.21 0.02 0.37
N ASN A 58 -15.76 1.14 -0.09
CA ASN A 58 -15.95 2.34 0.71
C ASN A 58 -17.33 2.50 1.35
N GLN A 59 -18.20 1.49 1.30
CA GLN A 59 -19.60 1.61 1.72
C GLN A 59 -19.79 2.06 3.18
N MET A 60 -18.84 1.75 4.06
CA MET A 60 -18.88 2.13 5.49
C MET A 60 -18.09 3.39 5.83
N LEU A 61 -17.50 4.05 4.84
CA LEU A 61 -16.70 5.26 5.05
C LEU A 61 -17.57 6.53 5.13
N PRO A 62 -17.07 7.65 5.65
CA PRO A 62 -17.83 8.87 5.80
C PRO A 62 -18.31 9.44 4.46
N ILE A 63 -19.45 10.15 4.50
CA ILE A 63 -19.94 10.96 3.38
C ILE A 63 -19.44 12.39 3.61
N ILE A 64 -18.70 12.93 2.64
CA ILE A 64 -18.07 14.25 2.67
C ILE A 64 -18.59 15.05 1.47
N LYS A 65 -19.21 16.19 1.70
CA LYS A 65 -19.83 17.03 0.65
C LYS A 65 -20.75 16.26 -0.29
N GLY A 66 -21.54 15.33 0.27
CA GLY A 66 -22.49 14.50 -0.50
C GLY A 66 -21.88 13.31 -1.24
N GLN A 67 -20.58 13.09 -1.17
CA GLN A 67 -19.88 11.95 -1.77
C GLN A 67 -19.25 11.07 -0.69
N ARG A 68 -19.26 9.76 -0.92
CA ARG A 68 -18.57 8.83 -0.02
C ARG A 68 -17.07 8.91 -0.26
N ALA A 69 -16.30 9.07 0.82
CA ALA A 69 -14.85 9.11 0.75
C ALA A 69 -14.29 7.85 0.06
N TYR A 70 -13.19 7.99 -0.67
CA TYR A 70 -12.43 6.84 -1.15
C TYR A 70 -11.79 6.10 0.03
N THR A 71 -11.53 4.80 -0.13
CA THR A 71 -10.74 4.05 0.88
C THR A 71 -9.34 4.64 1.05
N GLY A 72 -8.75 5.10 -0.04
CA GLY A 72 -7.34 5.48 -0.11
C GLY A 72 -6.44 4.30 -0.50
N CYS A 73 -5.36 4.62 -1.17
CA CYS A 73 -4.45 3.62 -1.73
C CYS A 73 -3.78 2.75 -0.65
N THR A 74 -3.34 3.37 0.45
CA THR A 74 -2.67 2.67 1.56
C THR A 74 -3.58 1.64 2.22
N ILE A 75 -4.84 2.01 2.49
CA ILE A 75 -5.85 1.10 3.06
C ILE A 75 -6.10 -0.06 2.09
N THR A 76 -6.30 0.26 0.81
CA THR A 76 -6.57 -0.74 -0.23
C THR A 76 -5.41 -1.73 -0.37
N ALA A 77 -4.16 -1.24 -0.38
CA ALA A 77 -2.97 -2.10 -0.43
C ALA A 77 -2.86 -3.00 0.80
N GLY A 78 -3.08 -2.46 2.01
CA GLY A 78 -3.12 -3.24 3.24
C GLY A 78 -4.19 -4.32 3.22
N ALA A 79 -5.41 -3.97 2.80
CA ALA A 79 -6.52 -4.91 2.68
C ALA A 79 -6.26 -6.04 1.66
N ILE A 80 -5.60 -5.72 0.53
CA ILE A 80 -5.19 -6.72 -0.48
C ILE A 80 -4.21 -7.74 0.13
N VAL A 81 -3.23 -7.26 0.92
CA VAL A 81 -2.27 -8.14 1.61
C VAL A 81 -2.98 -8.99 2.67
N MET A 82 -3.87 -8.41 3.47
CA MET A 82 -4.65 -9.17 4.45
C MET A 82 -5.55 -10.23 3.78
N ARG A 83 -6.16 -9.89 2.64
CA ARG A 83 -6.96 -10.85 1.87
C ARG A 83 -6.13 -11.99 1.30
N TYR A 84 -4.90 -11.73 0.88
CA TYR A 84 -3.97 -12.77 0.43
C TYR A 84 -3.67 -13.78 1.55
N HIS A 85 -3.38 -13.30 2.75
CA HIS A 85 -3.14 -14.16 3.91
C HIS A 85 -4.41 -14.77 4.49
N LYS A 86 -5.59 -14.21 4.21
CA LYS A 86 -6.89 -14.53 4.87
C LYS A 86 -6.75 -14.45 6.39
N TRP A 87 -6.15 -13.36 6.87
CA TRP A 87 -5.77 -13.17 8.26
C TRP A 87 -5.98 -11.72 8.72
N PRO A 88 -6.36 -11.50 10.00
CA PRO A 88 -6.82 -12.48 10.98
C PRO A 88 -8.30 -12.84 10.78
N ASN A 89 -8.84 -13.78 11.57
CA ASN A 89 -10.29 -13.96 11.64
C ASN A 89 -10.96 -12.83 12.43
N GLN A 90 -10.27 -12.28 13.42
CA GLN A 90 -10.72 -11.15 14.24
C GLN A 90 -9.49 -10.40 14.74
N GLY A 91 -9.58 -9.08 14.87
CA GLY A 91 -8.54 -8.28 15.52
C GLY A 91 -8.56 -8.40 17.04
N THR A 92 -7.58 -7.80 17.69
CA THR A 92 -7.40 -7.83 19.16
C THR A 92 -7.30 -6.42 19.75
N GLY A 93 -7.58 -6.29 21.03
CA GLY A 93 -7.55 -5.00 21.73
C GLY A 93 -8.65 -4.05 21.28
N THR A 94 -8.43 -2.75 21.39
CA THR A 94 -9.33 -1.70 20.92
C THR A 94 -8.53 -0.74 20.05
N ILE A 95 -8.95 -0.51 18.81
CA ILE A 95 -8.37 0.55 17.97
C ILE A 95 -8.91 1.89 18.48
N PRO A 96 -8.06 2.82 18.94
CA PRO A 96 -8.52 4.11 19.45
C PRO A 96 -9.23 4.93 18.37
N GLY A 97 -10.28 5.64 18.78
CA GLY A 97 -10.85 6.69 17.95
C GLY A 97 -9.86 7.85 17.73
N TYR A 98 -10.09 8.61 16.68
CA TYR A 98 -9.26 9.78 16.34
C TYR A 98 -10.08 10.83 15.61
N THR A 99 -9.48 12.02 15.45
CA THR A 99 -10.03 13.11 14.63
C THR A 99 -9.13 13.30 13.42
N THR A 100 -9.72 13.37 12.22
CA THR A 100 -8.98 13.59 10.96
C THR A 100 -8.38 15.01 10.93
N SER A 101 -7.22 15.17 10.30
CA SER A 101 -6.49 16.44 10.29
C SER A 101 -7.10 17.47 9.33
N ALA A 102 -7.51 17.03 8.13
CA ALA A 102 -7.98 17.95 7.09
C ALA A 102 -9.38 18.51 7.36
N LEU A 103 -10.30 17.70 7.86
CA LEU A 103 -11.71 18.06 8.00
C LEU A 103 -12.24 17.99 9.43
N ASN A 104 -11.41 17.66 10.41
CA ASN A 104 -11.79 17.47 11.82
C ASN A 104 -12.97 16.49 12.01
N LEU A 105 -12.99 15.42 11.24
CA LEU A 105 -14.01 14.38 11.36
C LEU A 105 -13.66 13.46 12.52
N GLU A 106 -14.57 13.31 13.47
CA GLU A 106 -14.44 12.32 14.53
C GLU A 106 -14.64 10.91 13.96
N ARG A 107 -13.70 10.03 14.26
CA ARG A 107 -13.75 8.60 13.93
C ARG A 107 -13.83 7.83 15.23
N PRO A 108 -14.89 7.02 15.45
CA PRO A 108 -15.04 6.28 16.68
C PRO A 108 -13.98 5.19 16.82
N ALA A 109 -13.71 4.80 18.05
CA ALA A 109 -12.92 3.61 18.35
C ALA A 109 -13.59 2.35 17.78
N ILE A 110 -12.78 1.33 17.52
CA ILE A 110 -13.27 0.03 17.06
C ILE A 110 -13.03 -1.00 18.17
N GLU A 111 -14.12 -1.58 18.63
CA GLU A 111 -14.12 -2.77 19.46
C GLU A 111 -14.49 -3.98 18.61
N TRP A 112 -13.82 -5.11 18.85
CA TRP A 112 -13.96 -6.29 18.01
C TRP A 112 -15.22 -7.10 18.35
N GLY A 113 -16.38 -6.60 17.93
CA GLY A 113 -17.66 -7.33 17.95
C GLY A 113 -17.95 -8.11 16.68
N HIS A 114 -17.01 -8.19 15.71
CA HIS A 114 -17.17 -8.82 14.42
C HIS A 114 -15.96 -9.65 14.01
N THR A 115 -16.16 -10.54 13.05
CA THR A 115 -15.11 -11.37 12.44
C THR A 115 -15.03 -11.12 10.94
N TYR A 116 -13.89 -11.42 10.33
CA TYR A 116 -13.68 -11.36 8.89
C TYR A 116 -14.00 -12.72 8.26
N GLU A 117 -15.03 -12.76 7.46
CA GLU A 117 -15.39 -13.94 6.69
C GLU A 117 -14.69 -13.92 5.32
N TRP A 118 -13.42 -14.33 5.31
CA TRP A 118 -12.57 -14.27 4.11
C TRP A 118 -13.13 -14.99 2.89
N ALA A 119 -13.93 -16.01 3.09
CA ALA A 119 -14.64 -16.71 2.01
C ALA A 119 -15.70 -15.84 1.31
N LYS A 120 -16.22 -14.83 2.01
CA LYS A 120 -17.16 -13.84 1.49
C LYS A 120 -16.49 -12.58 0.92
N MET A 121 -15.19 -12.59 0.78
CA MET A 121 -14.42 -11.51 0.15
C MET A 121 -13.80 -12.01 -1.16
N PRO A 122 -14.51 -11.99 -2.29
CA PRO A 122 -13.99 -12.47 -3.57
C PRO A 122 -12.73 -11.70 -3.99
N LEU A 123 -11.88 -12.33 -4.81
CA LEU A 123 -10.68 -11.69 -5.35
C LEU A 123 -11.02 -10.54 -6.31
N VAL A 124 -12.19 -10.59 -6.94
CA VAL A 124 -12.68 -9.57 -7.88
C VAL A 124 -14.16 -9.29 -7.61
N TYR A 125 -14.48 -8.04 -7.36
CA TYR A 125 -15.86 -7.56 -7.27
C TYR A 125 -16.33 -7.06 -8.64
N LYS A 126 -17.04 -7.90 -9.38
CA LYS A 126 -17.63 -7.47 -10.66
C LYS A 126 -18.83 -6.57 -10.41
N THR A 127 -19.04 -5.58 -11.25
CA THR A 127 -20.21 -4.71 -11.19
C THR A 127 -21.49 -5.57 -11.21
N ASN A 128 -22.37 -5.38 -10.23
CA ASN A 128 -23.59 -6.18 -10.04
C ASN A 128 -23.38 -7.70 -9.89
N GLY A 129 -22.16 -8.13 -9.55
CA GLY A 129 -21.79 -9.55 -9.44
C GLY A 129 -21.33 -9.97 -8.04
N TYR A 130 -21.72 -9.24 -7.00
CA TYR A 130 -21.47 -9.57 -5.59
C TYR A 130 -22.74 -9.35 -4.76
N THR A 131 -22.84 -10.07 -3.66
CA THR A 131 -23.94 -9.94 -2.71
C THR A 131 -23.74 -8.76 -1.76
N GLU A 132 -24.82 -8.29 -1.14
CA GLU A 132 -24.74 -7.23 -0.12
C GLU A 132 -23.80 -7.64 1.03
N GLU A 133 -23.84 -8.90 1.43
CA GLU A 133 -22.98 -9.44 2.50
C GLU A 133 -21.50 -9.41 2.11
N GLU A 134 -21.15 -9.83 0.90
CA GLU A 134 -19.78 -9.73 0.39
C GLU A 134 -19.27 -8.28 0.36
N GLY A 135 -20.15 -7.35 -0.05
CA GLY A 135 -19.85 -5.92 -0.01
C GLY A 135 -19.64 -5.40 1.42
N LYS A 136 -20.45 -5.82 2.38
CA LYS A 136 -20.30 -5.45 3.80
C LYS A 136 -18.99 -5.98 4.40
N GLN A 137 -18.60 -7.19 4.08
CA GLN A 137 -17.36 -7.79 4.60
C GLN A 137 -16.11 -6.99 4.19
N VAL A 138 -15.96 -6.69 2.91
CA VAL A 138 -14.81 -5.90 2.45
C VAL A 138 -14.86 -4.45 2.96
N ALA A 139 -16.05 -3.83 3.00
CA ALA A 139 -16.20 -2.47 3.51
C ALA A 139 -15.87 -2.35 5.00
N ARG A 140 -16.18 -3.40 5.80
CA ARG A 140 -15.79 -3.48 7.21
C ARG A 140 -14.27 -3.52 7.34
N LEU A 141 -13.59 -4.39 6.61
CA LEU A 141 -12.13 -4.46 6.60
C LEU A 141 -11.49 -3.11 6.26
N MET A 142 -12.01 -2.42 5.24
CA MET A 142 -11.50 -1.09 4.84
C MET A 142 -11.70 -0.04 5.93
N LEU A 143 -12.85 -0.06 6.62
CA LEU A 143 -13.14 0.84 7.73
C LEU A 143 -12.17 0.61 8.91
N ASP A 144 -11.97 -0.64 9.28
CA ASP A 144 -11.13 -1.02 10.42
C ASP A 144 -9.67 -0.63 10.15
N LEU A 145 -9.15 -0.96 8.96
CA LEU A 145 -7.81 -0.52 8.53
C LEU A 145 -7.67 0.99 8.51
N GLY A 146 -8.66 1.70 7.96
CA GLY A 146 -8.62 3.15 7.89
C GLY A 146 -8.61 3.82 9.27
N THR A 147 -9.33 3.25 10.25
CA THR A 147 -9.30 3.72 11.63
C THR A 147 -7.95 3.38 12.28
N MET A 148 -7.45 2.18 12.07
CA MET A 148 -6.18 1.70 12.62
C MET A 148 -5.00 2.59 12.21
N ILE A 149 -4.94 2.98 10.94
CA ILE A 149 -3.83 3.81 10.42
C ILE A 149 -4.15 5.32 10.43
N LYS A 150 -5.24 5.71 11.11
CA LYS A 150 -5.67 7.11 11.26
C LYS A 150 -5.79 7.85 9.92
N ALA A 151 -6.51 7.24 8.98
CA ALA A 151 -6.67 7.78 7.64
C ALA A 151 -7.33 9.17 7.63
N ASP A 152 -6.80 10.07 6.83
CA ASP A 152 -7.32 11.42 6.65
C ASP A 152 -8.28 11.44 5.44
N TYR A 153 -9.56 11.26 5.72
CA TYR A 153 -10.60 11.11 4.71
C TYR A 153 -10.97 12.43 4.05
N ASP A 154 -11.01 12.44 2.70
CA ASP A 154 -11.59 13.52 1.91
C ASP A 154 -12.38 12.93 0.71
N SER A 155 -13.21 13.76 0.10
CA SER A 155 -13.98 13.44 -1.11
C SER A 155 -13.10 13.36 -2.37
N GLY A 156 -11.96 14.02 -2.40
CA GLY A 156 -10.99 14.02 -3.50
C GLY A 156 -9.93 12.93 -3.41
N GLY A 157 -9.78 12.32 -2.24
CA GLY A 157 -8.78 11.28 -1.96
C GLY A 157 -8.60 11.10 -0.47
N THR A 158 -8.15 9.95 -0.03
CA THR A 158 -7.91 9.66 1.38
C THR A 158 -6.42 9.42 1.59
N GLY A 159 -5.82 10.21 2.46
CA GLY A 159 -4.39 10.13 2.80
C GLY A 159 -4.13 9.21 3.99
N ALA A 160 -3.08 8.41 3.92
CA ALA A 160 -2.55 7.65 5.05
C ALA A 160 -1.10 7.24 4.80
N SER A 161 -0.30 7.10 5.86
CA SER A 161 1.06 6.61 5.75
C SER A 161 1.12 5.09 5.85
N ALA A 162 1.85 4.45 4.94
CA ALA A 162 2.12 3.01 4.98
C ALA A 162 2.97 2.60 6.21
N TYR A 163 3.67 3.54 6.84
CA TYR A 163 4.37 3.31 8.11
C TYR A 163 3.45 2.72 9.17
N TYR A 164 2.22 3.24 9.28
CA TYR A 164 1.25 2.72 10.26
C TYR A 164 0.78 1.29 9.97
N LEU A 165 0.85 0.83 8.73
CA LEU A 165 0.58 -0.60 8.45
C LEU A 165 1.66 -1.50 9.05
N ALA A 166 2.94 -1.09 8.98
CA ALA A 166 4.02 -1.85 9.59
C ALA A 166 3.93 -1.90 11.12
N THR A 167 3.49 -0.82 11.76
CA THR A 167 3.44 -0.71 13.23
C THR A 167 2.15 -1.25 13.84
N GLU A 168 1.01 -1.06 13.18
CA GLU A 168 -0.30 -1.34 13.76
C GLU A 168 -0.85 -2.74 13.42
N LEU A 169 -0.48 -3.31 12.26
CA LEU A 169 -0.88 -4.69 11.92
C LEU A 169 -0.40 -5.72 12.96
N PRO A 170 0.85 -5.64 13.48
CA PRO A 170 1.28 -6.51 14.58
C PRO A 170 0.49 -6.30 15.87
N VAL A 171 0.08 -5.08 16.17
CA VAL A 171 -0.63 -4.75 17.42
C VAL A 171 -2.07 -5.23 17.41
N TYR A 172 -2.81 -4.97 16.32
CA TYR A 172 -4.25 -5.18 16.28
C TYR A 172 -4.68 -6.38 15.45
N MET A 173 -3.87 -6.80 14.48
CA MET A 173 -4.26 -7.79 13.48
C MET A 173 -3.43 -9.09 13.56
N GLY A 174 -2.63 -9.26 14.62
CA GLY A 174 -1.85 -10.48 14.82
C GLY A 174 -0.89 -10.80 13.69
N TYR A 175 -0.31 -9.77 13.07
CA TYR A 175 0.81 -9.90 12.16
C TYR A 175 2.12 -10.00 12.94
N ASP A 176 3.13 -10.59 12.32
CA ASP A 176 4.44 -10.75 12.92
C ASP A 176 5.11 -9.38 13.19
N LYS A 177 5.82 -9.28 14.32
CA LYS A 177 6.51 -8.06 14.75
C LYS A 177 7.72 -7.69 13.89
N SER A 178 8.13 -8.56 12.98
CA SER A 178 9.14 -8.30 11.96
C SER A 178 8.65 -7.41 10.81
N ALA A 179 7.35 -7.06 10.77
CA ALA A 179 6.85 -6.08 9.83
C ALA A 179 7.59 -4.75 9.98
N LEU A 180 8.25 -4.28 8.90
CA LEU A 180 9.09 -3.09 8.90
C LEU A 180 8.76 -2.18 7.73
N TYR A 181 8.69 -0.88 8.04
CA TYR A 181 8.70 0.16 7.01
C TYR A 181 10.14 0.48 6.62
N ARG A 182 10.41 0.51 5.33
CA ARG A 182 11.75 0.71 4.77
C ARG A 182 11.75 1.82 3.75
N ASP A 183 12.74 2.67 3.84
CA ASP A 183 12.99 3.73 2.88
C ASP A 183 14.03 3.28 1.84
N ARG A 184 13.71 3.48 0.57
CA ARG A 184 14.54 3.07 -0.57
C ARG A 184 15.96 3.67 -0.53
N TYR A 185 16.11 4.88 -0.01
CA TYR A 185 17.39 5.59 0.02
C TYR A 185 18.46 4.93 0.93
N GLU A 186 18.05 4.00 1.80
CA GLU A 186 18.95 3.25 2.68
C GLU A 186 19.65 2.08 1.97
N TYR A 187 19.27 1.81 0.72
CA TYR A 187 19.71 0.63 -0.04
C TYR A 187 20.30 1.03 -1.40
N SER A 188 21.24 0.25 -1.91
CA SER A 188 21.61 0.28 -3.32
C SER A 188 20.45 -0.28 -4.19
N ASP A 189 20.52 -0.06 -5.51
CA ASP A 189 19.50 -0.58 -6.44
C ASP A 189 19.39 -2.11 -6.40
N ALA A 190 20.54 -2.77 -6.31
CA ALA A 190 20.61 -4.23 -6.27
C ALA A 190 20.04 -4.79 -4.95
N GLU A 191 20.41 -4.23 -3.81
CA GLU A 191 19.89 -4.63 -2.50
C GLU A 191 18.39 -4.45 -2.39
N TRP A 192 17.88 -3.30 -2.89
CA TRP A 192 16.46 -3.01 -2.87
C TRP A 192 15.64 -3.99 -3.71
N GLN A 193 16.11 -4.28 -4.93
CA GLN A 193 15.45 -5.26 -5.78
C GLN A 193 15.48 -6.66 -5.17
N GLU A 194 16.63 -7.05 -4.59
CA GLU A 194 16.78 -8.36 -3.99
C GLU A 194 15.91 -8.51 -2.73
N LEU A 195 15.78 -7.45 -1.92
CA LEU A 195 14.87 -7.40 -0.79
C LEU A 195 13.42 -7.63 -1.24
N MET A 196 12.96 -6.93 -2.28
CA MET A 196 11.59 -7.09 -2.80
C MET A 196 11.36 -8.49 -3.38
N LYS A 197 12.33 -9.03 -4.13
CA LYS A 197 12.25 -10.40 -4.67
C LYS A 197 12.18 -11.44 -3.56
N ASN A 198 12.99 -11.27 -2.51
CA ASN A 198 13.01 -12.19 -1.39
C ASN A 198 11.66 -12.22 -0.66
N GLU A 199 11.05 -11.08 -0.38
CA GLU A 199 9.72 -11.01 0.21
C GLU A 199 8.69 -11.79 -0.62
N ILE A 200 8.65 -11.54 -1.92
CA ILE A 200 7.73 -12.21 -2.85
C ILE A 200 8.04 -13.71 -2.94
N HIS A 201 9.31 -14.08 -2.96
CA HIS A 201 9.74 -15.49 -2.98
C HIS A 201 9.28 -16.23 -1.72
N GLN A 202 9.33 -15.57 -0.57
CA GLN A 202 8.82 -16.06 0.72
C GLN A 202 7.29 -15.97 0.84
N ARG A 203 6.57 -15.72 -0.26
CA ARG A 203 5.11 -15.61 -0.31
C ARG A 203 4.56 -14.46 0.52
N ARG A 204 5.31 -13.38 0.68
CA ARG A 204 4.88 -12.14 1.32
C ARG A 204 4.70 -11.05 0.25
N PRO A 205 3.46 -10.71 -0.13
CA PRO A 205 3.22 -9.56 -1.01
C PRO A 205 3.64 -8.28 -0.29
N VAL A 206 4.30 -7.38 -1.01
CA VAL A 206 4.90 -6.17 -0.46
C VAL A 206 3.98 -4.97 -0.68
N ILE A 207 3.66 -4.22 0.35
CA ILE A 207 3.06 -2.89 0.20
C ILE A 207 4.18 -1.93 -0.19
N TYR A 208 4.08 -1.35 -1.38
CA TYR A 208 5.08 -0.46 -1.94
C TYR A 208 4.48 0.91 -2.19
N SER A 209 5.26 1.95 -1.99
CA SER A 209 4.84 3.33 -2.25
C SER A 209 5.84 4.04 -3.15
N GLY A 210 5.33 4.87 -4.04
CA GLY A 210 6.10 5.77 -4.86
C GLY A 210 5.38 7.10 -5.01
N PHE A 211 6.12 8.14 -5.39
CA PHE A 211 5.62 9.50 -5.50
C PHE A 211 5.98 10.10 -6.85
N ASN A 212 5.25 11.11 -7.24
CA ASN A 212 5.59 12.09 -8.26
C ASN A 212 5.68 13.49 -7.62
N GLU A 213 5.75 14.54 -8.43
CA GLU A 213 5.86 15.92 -7.96
C GLU A 213 4.60 16.41 -7.21
N ASN A 214 3.47 15.76 -7.41
CA ASN A 214 2.17 16.24 -6.95
C ASN A 214 1.48 15.31 -5.96
N SER A 215 1.78 14.01 -6.00
CA SER A 215 1.06 13.00 -5.22
C SER A 215 1.89 11.75 -4.98
N GLY A 216 1.43 10.92 -4.04
CA GLY A 216 1.94 9.58 -3.79
C GLY A 216 0.89 8.51 -4.02
N HIS A 217 1.33 7.29 -4.27
CA HIS A 217 0.46 6.13 -4.40
C HIS A 217 1.07 4.92 -3.71
N ALA A 218 0.24 4.19 -2.96
CA ALA A 218 0.58 2.90 -2.39
C ALA A 218 -0.10 1.77 -3.17
N PHE A 219 0.65 0.71 -3.45
CA PHE A 219 0.22 -0.44 -4.25
C PHE A 219 0.89 -1.72 -3.76
N VAL A 220 0.62 -2.85 -4.39
CA VAL A 220 1.18 -4.13 -3.97
C VAL A 220 2.10 -4.70 -5.05
N LEU A 221 3.31 -5.09 -4.66
CA LEU A 221 4.18 -5.96 -5.46
C LEU A 221 3.83 -7.40 -5.12
N ASP A 222 3.45 -8.19 -6.12
CA ASP A 222 2.95 -9.54 -5.94
C ASP A 222 3.58 -10.57 -6.88
N GLY A 223 4.66 -10.19 -7.56
CA GLY A 223 5.41 -11.10 -8.43
C GLY A 223 6.66 -10.46 -9.00
N TYR A 224 7.51 -11.28 -9.60
CA TYR A 224 8.69 -10.80 -10.32
C TYR A 224 9.15 -11.78 -11.40
N THR A 225 9.99 -11.30 -12.30
CA THR A 225 10.55 -12.03 -13.43
C THR A 225 12.06 -12.15 -13.34
N THR A 226 12.65 -13.01 -14.17
CA THR A 226 14.10 -13.21 -14.24
C THR A 226 14.86 -11.95 -14.66
N ASP A 227 14.24 -11.06 -15.42
CA ASP A 227 14.79 -9.77 -15.86
C ASP A 227 14.40 -8.60 -14.94
N SER A 228 14.02 -8.89 -13.68
CA SER A 228 13.75 -7.92 -12.61
C SER A 228 12.57 -6.98 -12.88
N PHE A 229 11.60 -7.36 -13.70
CA PHE A 229 10.30 -6.71 -13.68
C PHE A 229 9.47 -7.23 -12.51
N PHE A 230 8.79 -6.32 -11.82
CA PHE A 230 7.89 -6.63 -10.73
C PHE A 230 6.44 -6.55 -11.17
N SER A 231 5.66 -7.55 -10.80
CA SER A 231 4.20 -7.49 -10.97
C SER A 231 3.61 -6.52 -9.97
N VAL A 232 2.89 -5.53 -10.46
CA VAL A 232 2.27 -4.46 -9.69
C VAL A 232 0.76 -4.59 -9.73
N ASN A 233 0.14 -4.65 -8.56
CA ASN A 233 -1.29 -4.49 -8.35
C ASN A 233 -1.55 -3.08 -7.80
N TRP A 234 -2.04 -2.20 -8.66
CA TRP A 234 -2.23 -0.78 -8.34
C TRP A 234 -3.35 -0.48 -7.35
N GLY A 235 -4.19 -1.46 -7.01
CA GLY A 235 -5.37 -1.22 -6.18
C GLY A 235 -6.49 -0.47 -6.91
N TRP A 236 -6.58 -0.63 -8.22
CA TRP A 236 -7.56 0.01 -9.11
C TRP A 236 -8.49 -1.01 -9.79
N GLY A 237 -8.86 -2.06 -9.07
CA GLY A 237 -9.75 -3.10 -9.62
C GLY A 237 -9.12 -3.95 -10.73
N GLY A 238 -7.81 -4.05 -10.76
CA GLY A 238 -7.04 -4.72 -11.81
C GLY A 238 -6.66 -3.83 -12.98
N TYR A 239 -7.18 -2.59 -13.04
CA TYR A 239 -6.84 -1.65 -14.10
C TYR A 239 -5.36 -1.26 -14.02
N CYS A 240 -4.67 -1.24 -15.14
CA CYS A 240 -3.23 -0.99 -15.30
C CYS A 240 -2.30 -1.98 -14.58
N ASN A 241 -2.81 -3.06 -13.96
CA ASN A 241 -1.94 -4.08 -13.40
C ASN A 241 -1.02 -4.66 -14.49
N GLY A 242 0.25 -4.90 -14.14
CA GLY A 242 1.23 -5.34 -15.11
C GLY A 242 2.61 -5.53 -14.48
N TYR A 243 3.62 -5.60 -15.33
CA TYR A 243 5.01 -5.76 -14.91
C TYR A 243 5.79 -4.48 -15.19
N PHE A 244 6.51 -3.99 -14.18
CA PHE A 244 7.22 -2.73 -14.19
C PHE A 244 8.62 -2.89 -13.60
N LEU A 245 9.57 -2.09 -14.06
CA LEU A 245 10.82 -1.88 -13.33
C LEU A 245 10.55 -0.91 -12.17
N LEU A 246 11.21 -1.09 -11.04
CA LEU A 246 10.99 -0.23 -9.86
C LEU A 246 11.44 1.23 -10.07
N ASN A 247 12.27 1.50 -11.07
CA ASN A 247 12.65 2.84 -11.49
C ASN A 247 11.85 3.37 -12.68
N ALA A 248 10.83 2.64 -13.14
CA ALA A 248 9.95 3.01 -14.25
C ALA A 248 8.50 2.59 -13.96
N LEU A 249 7.98 3.07 -12.84
CA LEU A 249 6.61 2.82 -12.36
C LEU A 249 5.64 3.82 -13.03
N VAL A 250 5.33 3.56 -14.28
CA VAL A 250 4.50 4.43 -15.14
C VAL A 250 3.29 3.63 -15.64
N PRO A 251 2.16 3.63 -14.91
CA PRO A 251 0.95 2.98 -15.39
C PRO A 251 0.40 3.66 -16.64
N SER A 252 -0.25 2.90 -17.53
CA SER A 252 -0.84 3.42 -18.77
C SER A 252 -2.10 4.26 -18.56
N GLY A 253 -2.54 4.44 -17.33
CA GLY A 253 -3.70 5.22 -16.93
C GLY A 253 -3.77 5.35 -15.42
N SER A 254 -4.81 5.96 -14.90
CA SER A 254 -5.02 6.09 -13.45
C SER A 254 -6.40 5.63 -13.02
N GLY A 255 -6.48 5.07 -11.81
CA GLY A 255 -7.73 4.77 -11.13
C GLY A 255 -8.09 5.82 -10.08
N ALA A 256 -9.01 5.47 -9.17
CA ALA A 256 -9.44 6.33 -8.08
C ALA A 256 -8.25 6.79 -7.22
N GLY A 257 -8.10 8.09 -7.02
CA GLY A 257 -7.00 8.69 -6.26
C GLY A 257 -5.64 8.69 -6.96
N GLY A 258 -5.54 8.23 -8.22
CA GLY A 258 -4.34 8.28 -9.03
C GLY A 258 -4.35 9.44 -10.01
N ASN A 259 -3.17 9.91 -10.39
CA ASN A 259 -2.97 10.83 -11.51
C ASN A 259 -2.37 10.03 -12.68
N ASN A 260 -2.58 10.50 -13.91
CA ASN A 260 -1.96 9.93 -15.12
C ASN A 260 -0.46 10.25 -15.18
N ASP A 261 0.29 9.76 -14.20
CA ASP A 261 1.66 10.13 -13.96
C ASP A 261 2.49 8.94 -13.51
N HIS A 262 3.77 9.15 -13.25
CA HIS A 262 4.69 8.14 -12.74
C HIS A 262 4.74 8.19 -11.20
N TYR A 263 5.31 7.11 -10.61
CA TYR A 263 5.54 7.00 -9.16
C TYR A 263 7.00 6.61 -8.90
N ASN A 264 7.93 7.35 -9.51
CA ASN A 264 9.35 6.99 -9.58
C ASN A 264 10.22 7.63 -8.48
N PHE A 265 9.63 8.42 -7.57
CA PHE A 265 10.35 9.11 -6.51
C PHE A 265 9.96 8.59 -5.12
N TYR A 266 10.85 8.80 -4.15
CA TYR A 266 10.61 8.57 -2.71
C TYR A 266 10.00 7.21 -2.40
N HIS A 267 10.58 6.16 -2.96
CA HIS A 267 10.07 4.80 -2.77
C HIS A 267 10.23 4.36 -1.33
N SER A 268 9.21 3.67 -0.84
CA SER A 268 9.23 2.96 0.42
C SER A 268 8.46 1.65 0.31
N ALA A 269 8.69 0.76 1.26
CA ALA A 269 8.02 -0.54 1.29
C ALA A 269 7.70 -0.97 2.72
N VAL A 270 6.64 -1.74 2.91
CA VAL A 270 6.40 -2.52 4.11
C VAL A 270 6.73 -3.97 3.80
N THR A 271 7.72 -4.49 4.49
CA THR A 271 8.25 -5.87 4.37
C THR A 271 7.93 -6.68 5.62
N GLY A 272 8.13 -7.99 5.59
CA GLY A 272 7.89 -8.86 6.74
C GLY A 272 6.40 -9.06 7.06
N LEU A 273 5.49 -8.71 6.15
CA LEU A 273 4.06 -8.85 6.36
C LEU A 273 3.63 -10.31 6.25
N MET A 274 3.49 -10.97 7.38
CA MET A 274 2.98 -12.34 7.51
C MET A 274 2.20 -12.49 8.81
N PRO A 275 1.23 -13.43 8.89
CA PRO A 275 0.59 -13.80 10.14
C PRO A 275 1.61 -14.23 11.18
N ASP A 276 1.45 -13.78 12.45
CA ASP A 276 2.27 -14.26 13.54
C ASP A 276 1.91 -15.73 13.85
N GLN A 277 2.84 -16.62 13.58
CA GLN A 277 2.72 -18.06 13.85
C GLN A 277 3.67 -18.50 14.98
N GLY A 278 4.22 -17.53 15.73
CA GLY A 278 5.15 -17.78 16.84
C GLY A 278 6.55 -18.24 16.40
N GLY A 279 6.92 -18.01 15.14
CA GLY A 279 8.27 -18.23 14.63
C GLY A 279 9.11 -16.96 14.63
N ASP A 280 10.44 -17.12 14.60
CA ASP A 280 11.34 -15.99 14.38
C ASP A 280 11.42 -15.64 12.90
N TYR A 281 11.21 -14.38 12.58
CA TYR A 281 11.51 -13.85 11.24
C TYR A 281 13.02 -13.74 11.07
N ILE A 282 13.55 -14.43 10.09
CA ILE A 282 14.95 -14.30 9.70
C ILE A 282 15.02 -13.49 8.42
N GLU A 283 15.54 -12.29 8.51
CA GLU A 283 15.87 -11.52 7.32
C GLU A 283 17.01 -12.22 6.56
N SER A 284 16.74 -12.68 5.35
CA SER A 284 17.70 -13.47 4.56
C SER A 284 18.81 -12.63 3.90
N ILE A 285 18.77 -11.31 4.04
CA ILE A 285 19.82 -10.42 3.57
C ILE A 285 20.72 -10.08 4.77
N ARG A 286 21.70 -10.89 4.99
CA ARG A 286 22.90 -10.49 5.72
C ARG A 286 23.94 -10.06 4.67
N LEU A 287 24.28 -8.80 4.67
CA LEU A 287 25.44 -8.27 3.97
C LEU A 287 26.74 -8.82 4.58
#